data_fcf9b3b58d45e3d4f1450ee2b6043f8e
#
_entry.id   fcf9b3b58d45e3d4f1450ee2b6043f8e
#
_cell.length_a   1.000
_cell.length_b   1.000
_cell.length_c   1.000
_cell.angle_alpha   90.00
_cell.angle_beta   90.00
_cell.angle_gamma   90.00
#
_symmetry.space_group_name_H-M   'P 1'
#
loop_
_entity.id
_entity.type
_entity.pdbx_description
1 polymer ?
#
loop_
_entity_poly.entity_id
_entity_poly.type
_entity_poly.pdbx_seq_one_letter_code
_entity_poly.pdbx_strand_id
1 'polypeptide(L)'
;EQVDDKVIWITPYRYSKFEPWTETHVLTENLADSSFYIHLAYYYAQTFVFQRKFKESDFAFCFYPLMGGGATIGKVLQMEINRKQHFCLVIADSDKKWSGDVGYGDTAKKVIDVMEKFTPFNCRSYVMQKVREIENLIPRKFVEQYGDNNGYFGIFNLDFSFFDMKVGLCLSELWHQEIFRYWRDMLGDTALFQERNTLRQQCQTKKDFDKVIKGKEPLKKGFGSNLLSLVIGDIDYLTAKKKFKPKMNHALYCITPQDLTPAQQEEWKNIGQLMFSWTCCLKCRI
;
A
#
# COMPACT_ATOMS: atom_id res chain seq x y z
N GLU A 1 16.66 12.41 -26.74
CA GLU A 1 16.02 13.22 -25.69
C GLU A 1 15.75 12.32 -24.52
N GLN A 2 16.46 12.53 -23.40
CA GLN A 2 16.13 11.87 -22.14
C GLN A 2 14.78 12.44 -21.69
N VAL A 3 13.74 11.65 -21.81
CA VAL A 3 12.45 11.97 -21.23
C VAL A 3 12.62 11.87 -19.71
N ASP A 4 12.54 13.01 -19.02
CA ASP A 4 12.50 13.01 -17.56
C ASP A 4 11.27 12.22 -17.14
N ASP A 5 11.46 11.05 -16.52
CA ASP A 5 10.40 10.14 -16.06
C ASP A 5 9.40 10.79 -15.09
N LYS A 6 9.67 12.01 -14.66
CA LYS A 6 8.85 12.76 -13.70
C LYS A 6 7.89 13.76 -14.36
N VAL A 7 8.01 13.99 -15.65
CA VAL A 7 7.21 15.00 -16.37
C VAL A 7 6.40 14.36 -17.47
N ILE A 8 5.09 14.55 -17.44
CA ILE A 8 4.19 14.12 -18.52
C ILE A 8 4.08 15.26 -19.52
N TRP A 9 4.65 15.05 -20.71
CA TRP A 9 4.53 15.99 -21.82
C TRP A 9 3.28 15.66 -22.64
N ILE A 10 2.31 16.58 -22.63
CA ILE A 10 1.06 16.42 -23.39
C ILE A 10 1.04 17.41 -24.53
N THR A 11 0.89 16.90 -25.76
CA THR A 11 0.69 17.77 -26.92
C THR A 11 -0.67 18.48 -26.84
N PRO A 12 -0.80 19.71 -27.38
CA PRO A 12 -2.09 20.44 -27.41
C PRO A 12 -3.24 19.62 -27.99
N TYR A 13 -2.96 18.83 -29.03
CA TYR A 13 -3.96 17.95 -29.63
C TYR A 13 -4.41 16.83 -28.70
N ARG A 14 -3.49 16.22 -27.95
CA ARG A 14 -3.86 15.20 -26.95
C ARG A 14 -4.56 15.84 -25.76
N TYR A 15 -4.12 17.01 -25.33
CA TYR A 15 -4.76 17.78 -24.27
C TYR A 15 -6.22 18.12 -24.60
N SER A 16 -6.54 18.50 -25.85
CA SER A 16 -7.91 18.81 -26.26
C SER A 16 -8.85 17.61 -26.30
N LYS A 17 -8.30 16.38 -26.32
CA LYS A 17 -9.08 15.12 -26.25
C LYS A 17 -9.26 14.58 -24.84
N PHE A 18 -8.52 15.11 -23.88
CA PHE A 18 -8.76 14.88 -22.48
C PHE A 18 -9.77 15.90 -21.99
N GLU A 19 -10.65 15.48 -21.13
CA GLU A 19 -11.36 16.42 -20.26
C GLU A 19 -10.39 16.77 -19.11
N PRO A 20 -9.51 17.78 -19.26
CA PRO A 20 -8.42 18.06 -18.31
C PRO A 20 -8.94 18.53 -16.94
N TRP A 21 -10.24 18.72 -16.85
CA TRP A 21 -10.96 19.09 -15.65
C TRP A 21 -11.57 17.89 -14.93
N THR A 22 -11.40 16.68 -15.46
CA THR A 22 -11.87 15.46 -14.80
C THR A 22 -10.86 15.04 -13.74
N GLU A 23 -11.40 14.51 -12.66
CA GLU A 23 -10.63 14.01 -11.55
C GLU A 23 -9.69 12.88 -12.02
N THR A 24 -8.48 12.83 -11.48
CA THR A 24 -7.59 11.68 -11.68
C THR A 24 -8.22 10.45 -11.07
N HIS A 25 -8.25 9.35 -11.79
CA HIS A 25 -8.66 8.06 -11.25
C HIS A 25 -7.52 7.45 -10.41
N VAL A 26 -7.81 7.11 -9.16
CA VAL A 26 -6.86 6.41 -8.28
C VAL A 26 -7.33 4.99 -8.11
N LEU A 27 -6.65 4.06 -8.78
CA LEU A 27 -6.97 2.64 -8.78
C LEU A 27 -6.18 1.92 -7.69
N THR A 28 -6.89 1.26 -6.79
CA THR A 28 -6.37 0.50 -5.66
C THR A 28 -7.07 -0.85 -5.54
N GLU A 29 -6.58 -1.73 -4.69
CA GLU A 29 -7.29 -3.00 -4.44
C GLU A 29 -8.65 -2.77 -3.83
N ASN A 30 -8.71 -1.92 -2.79
CA ASN A 30 -9.93 -1.56 -2.07
C ASN A 30 -10.10 -0.05 -2.02
N LEU A 31 -11.34 0.42 -1.88
CA LEU A 31 -11.62 1.85 -1.77
C LEU A 31 -11.00 2.48 -0.51
N ALA A 32 -10.89 1.73 0.58
CA ALA A 32 -10.24 2.19 1.81
C ALA A 32 -8.77 2.56 1.60
N ASP A 33 -8.08 1.88 0.67
CA ASP A 33 -6.67 2.11 0.39
C ASP A 33 -6.45 3.53 -0.14
N SER A 34 -7.26 3.97 -1.11
CA SER A 34 -7.14 5.31 -1.68
C SER A 34 -7.37 6.41 -0.63
N SER A 35 -8.19 6.12 0.38
CA SER A 35 -8.41 7.02 1.50
C SER A 35 -7.20 7.13 2.42
N PHE A 36 -6.50 6.02 2.64
CA PHE A 36 -5.26 6.05 3.39
C PHE A 36 -4.17 6.83 2.62
N TYR A 37 -4.07 6.63 1.31
CA TYR A 37 -3.05 7.30 0.50
C TYR A 37 -3.19 8.83 0.46
N ILE A 38 -4.39 9.38 0.67
CA ILE A 38 -4.55 10.82 0.86
C ILE A 38 -3.77 11.32 2.07
N HIS A 39 -3.72 10.55 3.15
CA HIS A 39 -2.97 10.97 4.33
C HIS A 39 -1.48 11.04 4.04
N LEU A 40 -0.98 10.14 3.19
CA LEU A 40 0.39 10.19 2.73
C LEU A 40 0.65 11.42 1.86
N ALA A 41 -0.34 11.81 1.04
CA ALA A 41 -0.25 13.02 0.25
C ALA A 41 -0.22 14.30 1.12
N TYR A 42 -1.03 14.36 2.16
CA TYR A 42 -0.97 15.46 3.13
C TYR A 42 0.35 15.49 3.88
N TYR A 43 0.82 14.35 4.36
CA TYR A 43 2.13 14.23 5.00
C TYR A 43 3.25 14.73 4.07
N TYR A 44 3.24 14.29 2.81
CA TYR A 44 4.21 14.74 1.80
C TYR A 44 4.15 16.24 1.57
N ALA A 45 2.94 16.78 1.38
CA ALA A 45 2.75 18.20 1.19
C ALA A 45 3.28 19.03 2.37
N GLN A 46 2.96 18.64 3.60
CA GLN A 46 3.38 19.35 4.81
C GLN A 46 4.89 19.25 5.05
N THR A 47 5.46 18.07 4.81
CA THR A 47 6.86 17.79 5.17
C THR A 47 7.83 18.27 4.10
N PHE A 48 7.52 18.08 2.83
CA PHE A 48 8.47 18.27 1.72
C PHE A 48 8.15 19.45 0.80
N VAL A 49 6.87 19.77 0.61
CA VAL A 49 6.49 20.84 -0.32
C VAL A 49 6.38 22.18 0.39
N PHE A 50 5.58 22.24 1.42
CA PHE A 50 5.22 23.50 2.05
C PHE A 50 6.01 23.81 3.31
N GLN A 51 6.81 22.87 3.81
CA GLN A 51 7.62 23.05 5.03
C GLN A 51 6.82 23.68 6.17
N ARG A 52 5.56 23.29 6.34
CA ARG A 52 4.57 23.81 7.31
C ARG A 52 4.16 25.28 7.10
N LYS A 53 4.48 25.90 5.96
CA LYS A 53 4.10 27.31 5.66
C LYS A 53 2.72 27.48 5.08
N PHE A 54 2.13 26.41 4.52
CA PHE A 54 0.80 26.43 3.93
C PHE A 54 -0.25 25.83 4.88
N LYS A 55 -1.47 26.35 4.79
CA LYS A 55 -2.62 25.80 5.50
C LYS A 55 -3.31 24.77 4.61
N GLU A 56 -3.89 23.76 5.23
CA GLU A 56 -4.73 22.75 4.56
C GLU A 56 -5.87 23.38 3.71
N SER A 57 -6.26 24.61 4.04
CA SER A 57 -7.25 25.36 3.28
C SER A 57 -6.80 25.78 1.87
N ASP A 58 -5.50 25.75 1.59
CA ASP A 58 -4.95 26.35 0.38
C ASP A 58 -4.91 25.39 -0.82
N PHE A 59 -5.07 24.09 -0.56
CA PHE A 59 -5.10 23.05 -1.61
C PHE A 59 -6.17 22.00 -1.30
N ALA A 60 -6.53 21.23 -2.32
CA ALA A 60 -7.41 20.09 -2.22
C ALA A 60 -6.87 18.94 -3.07
N PHE A 61 -7.22 17.73 -2.68
CA PHE A 61 -6.99 16.55 -3.52
C PHE A 61 -8.28 16.22 -4.25
N CYS A 62 -8.22 16.23 -5.58
CA CYS A 62 -9.34 15.91 -6.45
C CYS A 62 -9.03 14.62 -7.19
N PHE A 63 -9.74 13.55 -6.88
CA PHE A 63 -9.58 12.26 -7.54
C PHE A 63 -10.85 11.43 -7.43
N TYR A 64 -10.99 10.50 -8.34
CA TYR A 64 -12.05 9.50 -8.32
C TYR A 64 -11.46 8.15 -7.89
N PRO A 65 -11.87 7.58 -6.75
CA PRO A 65 -11.36 6.30 -6.30
C PRO A 65 -11.95 5.17 -7.14
N LEU A 66 -11.09 4.31 -7.68
CA LEU A 66 -11.46 3.08 -8.37
C LEU A 66 -11.03 1.87 -7.57
N MET A 67 -11.95 0.91 -7.44
CA MET A 67 -11.64 -0.37 -6.84
C MET A 67 -11.31 -1.39 -7.93
N GLY A 68 -10.07 -1.92 -7.88
CA GLY A 68 -9.61 -2.94 -8.81
C GLY A 68 -9.99 -4.36 -8.38
N GLY A 69 -10.06 -4.60 -7.07
CA GLY A 69 -10.08 -5.94 -6.49
C GLY A 69 -8.85 -6.75 -6.94
N GLY A 70 -8.18 -7.45 -6.04
CA GLY A 70 -6.90 -8.09 -6.35
C GLY A 70 -6.89 -8.95 -7.63
N ALA A 71 -7.99 -9.71 -7.90
CA ALA A 71 -8.09 -10.54 -9.10
C ALA A 71 -8.31 -9.74 -10.41
N THR A 72 -8.96 -8.58 -10.34
CA THR A 72 -9.47 -7.84 -11.51
C THR A 72 -8.73 -6.53 -11.79
N ILE A 73 -7.82 -6.10 -10.94
CA ILE A 73 -7.12 -4.82 -11.05
C ILE A 73 -6.47 -4.61 -12.42
N GLY A 74 -5.83 -5.63 -12.99
CA GLY A 74 -5.23 -5.55 -14.33
C GLY A 74 -6.26 -5.29 -15.43
N LYS A 75 -7.47 -5.86 -15.33
CA LYS A 75 -8.55 -5.60 -16.27
C LYS A 75 -9.08 -4.18 -16.16
N VAL A 76 -9.27 -3.68 -14.94
CA VAL A 76 -9.73 -2.30 -14.69
C VAL A 76 -8.69 -1.32 -15.22
N LEU A 77 -7.40 -1.54 -14.93
CA LEU A 77 -6.30 -0.72 -15.46
C LEU A 77 -6.29 -0.72 -16.99
N GLN A 78 -6.43 -1.87 -17.64
CA GLN A 78 -6.50 -1.96 -19.10
C GLN A 78 -7.68 -1.19 -19.67
N MET A 79 -8.84 -1.20 -18.99
CA MET A 79 -9.99 -0.40 -19.41
C MET A 79 -9.70 1.09 -19.34
N GLU A 80 -9.06 1.58 -18.27
CA GLU A 80 -8.67 3.00 -18.13
C GLU A 80 -7.65 3.42 -19.20
N ILE A 81 -6.66 2.57 -19.48
CA ILE A 81 -5.69 2.80 -20.55
C ILE A 81 -6.38 2.93 -21.91
N ASN A 82 -7.33 2.03 -22.21
CA ASN A 82 -8.01 2.00 -23.51
C ASN A 82 -8.99 3.17 -23.68
N ARG A 83 -9.66 3.59 -22.60
CA ARG A 83 -10.59 4.74 -22.64
C ARG A 83 -9.88 6.03 -22.96
N LYS A 84 -8.66 6.23 -22.44
CA LYS A 84 -7.83 7.45 -22.62
C LYS A 84 -8.55 8.76 -22.25
N GLN A 85 -9.53 8.68 -21.36
CA GLN A 85 -10.35 9.82 -20.97
C GLN A 85 -9.85 10.51 -19.70
N HIS A 86 -9.23 9.72 -18.81
CA HIS A 86 -8.79 10.19 -17.51
C HIS A 86 -7.30 9.86 -17.31
N PHE A 87 -6.66 10.64 -16.46
CA PHE A 87 -5.40 10.23 -15.87
C PHE A 87 -5.68 9.16 -14.81
N CYS A 88 -4.86 8.12 -14.75
CA CYS A 88 -5.02 7.04 -13.80
C CYS A 88 -3.72 6.77 -13.05
N LEU A 89 -3.77 6.86 -11.74
CA LEU A 89 -2.70 6.43 -10.84
C LEU A 89 -3.09 5.09 -10.22
N VAL A 90 -2.31 4.05 -10.44
CA VAL A 90 -2.52 2.75 -9.80
C VAL A 90 -1.46 2.50 -8.74
N ILE A 91 -1.90 2.11 -7.54
CA ILE A 91 -1.03 1.76 -6.42
C ILE A 91 -1.40 0.36 -5.96
N ALA A 92 -0.41 -0.52 -5.86
CA ALA A 92 -0.60 -1.93 -5.50
C ALA A 92 0.38 -2.38 -4.41
N ASP A 93 -0.09 -3.31 -3.59
CA ASP A 93 0.72 -4.02 -2.61
C ASP A 93 1.81 -4.85 -3.30
N SER A 94 2.93 -5.04 -2.64
CA SER A 94 4.02 -5.87 -3.19
C SER A 94 3.80 -7.36 -2.96
N ASP A 95 3.14 -7.71 -1.86
CA ASP A 95 3.03 -9.08 -1.31
C ASP A 95 4.39 -9.76 -1.04
N LYS A 96 5.46 -8.99 -0.97
CA LYS A 96 6.79 -9.49 -0.63
C LYS A 96 6.77 -10.08 0.77
N LYS A 97 7.51 -11.16 0.97
CA LYS A 97 7.53 -11.90 2.22
C LYS A 97 8.74 -11.61 3.10
N TRP A 98 9.73 -10.91 2.53
CA TRP A 98 10.96 -10.51 3.20
C TRP A 98 11.71 -9.45 2.38
N SER A 99 12.70 -8.80 2.97
CA SER A 99 13.40 -7.66 2.36
C SER A 99 14.16 -7.98 1.06
N GLY A 100 14.64 -9.22 0.90
CA GLY A 100 15.33 -9.67 -0.30
C GLY A 100 14.44 -10.38 -1.32
N ASP A 101 13.12 -10.37 -1.12
CA ASP A 101 12.19 -10.98 -2.07
C ASP A 101 12.14 -10.15 -3.36
N VAL A 102 12.54 -10.77 -4.46
CA VAL A 102 12.52 -10.14 -5.80
C VAL A 102 11.20 -10.37 -6.52
N GLY A 103 10.36 -11.26 -6.00
CA GLY A 103 9.03 -11.54 -6.52
C GLY A 103 7.98 -10.55 -6.04
N TYR A 104 6.95 -10.39 -6.85
CA TYR A 104 5.73 -9.66 -6.48
C TYR A 104 4.56 -10.63 -6.39
N GLY A 105 3.56 -10.28 -5.61
CA GLY A 105 2.29 -10.99 -5.58
C GLY A 105 1.52 -10.88 -6.90
N ASP A 106 0.45 -11.65 -7.00
CA ASP A 106 -0.31 -11.77 -8.25
C ASP A 106 -0.97 -10.45 -8.68
N THR A 107 -1.39 -9.62 -7.73
CA THR A 107 -1.99 -8.31 -8.01
C THR A 107 -0.97 -7.37 -8.62
N ALA A 108 0.20 -7.24 -7.99
CA ALA A 108 1.29 -6.41 -8.48
C ALA A 108 1.79 -6.86 -9.87
N LYS A 109 1.95 -8.16 -10.08
CA LYS A 109 2.34 -8.71 -11.40
C LYS A 109 1.37 -8.30 -12.49
N LYS A 110 0.05 -8.41 -12.25
CA LYS A 110 -0.96 -7.98 -13.23
C LYS A 110 -0.86 -6.50 -13.58
N VAL A 111 -0.56 -5.65 -12.59
CA VAL A 111 -0.35 -4.22 -12.83
C VAL A 111 0.90 -3.99 -13.67
N ILE A 112 2.02 -4.61 -13.31
CA ILE A 112 3.30 -4.51 -14.04
C ILE A 112 3.12 -5.00 -15.48
N ASP A 113 2.57 -6.20 -15.69
CA ASP A 113 2.37 -6.79 -17.02
C ASP A 113 1.53 -5.89 -17.93
N VAL A 114 0.48 -5.27 -17.39
CA VAL A 114 -0.37 -4.34 -18.16
C VAL A 114 0.39 -3.07 -18.50
N MET A 115 1.13 -2.49 -17.55
CA MET A 115 1.89 -1.27 -17.77
C MET A 115 3.03 -1.47 -18.77
N GLU A 116 3.75 -2.59 -18.71
CA GLU A 116 4.82 -2.93 -19.66
C GLU A 116 4.27 -3.18 -21.07
N LYS A 117 3.15 -3.90 -21.16
CA LYS A 117 2.51 -4.22 -22.44
C LYS A 117 2.00 -2.99 -23.18
N PHE A 118 1.40 -2.04 -22.48
CA PHE A 118 0.69 -0.92 -23.11
C PHE A 118 1.48 0.40 -23.07
N THR A 119 2.50 0.53 -22.22
CA THR A 119 3.28 1.76 -22.01
C THR A 119 2.43 3.04 -22.07
N PRO A 120 1.38 3.13 -21.24
CA PRO A 120 0.37 4.18 -21.39
C PRO A 120 0.92 5.53 -20.94
N PHE A 121 0.60 6.58 -21.68
CA PHE A 121 0.97 7.95 -21.30
C PHE A 121 0.04 8.56 -20.24
N ASN A 122 -1.20 8.06 -20.13
CA ASN A 122 -2.21 8.58 -19.21
C ASN A 122 -2.28 7.81 -17.88
N CYS A 123 -1.46 6.79 -17.70
CA CYS A 123 -1.46 6.00 -16.48
C CYS A 123 -0.06 5.91 -15.88
N ARG A 124 0.00 5.93 -14.55
CA ARG A 124 1.22 5.68 -13.78
C ARG A 124 0.94 4.57 -12.77
N SER A 125 1.89 3.66 -12.60
CA SER A 125 1.79 2.63 -11.58
C SER A 125 2.86 2.82 -10.51
N TYR A 126 2.53 2.40 -9.31
CA TYR A 126 3.46 2.22 -8.22
C TYR A 126 3.16 0.91 -7.51
N VAL A 127 4.15 0.06 -7.40
CA VAL A 127 4.10 -1.14 -6.56
C VAL A 127 5.03 -0.91 -5.38
N MET A 128 4.55 -1.13 -4.17
CA MET A 128 5.33 -0.96 -2.95
C MET A 128 6.64 -1.76 -3.02
N GLN A 129 7.72 -1.19 -2.52
CA GLN A 129 9.05 -1.79 -2.62
C GLN A 129 9.59 -2.22 -1.27
N LYS A 130 9.30 -1.45 -0.22
CA LYS A 130 9.89 -1.57 1.11
C LYS A 130 8.96 -2.20 2.15
N VAL A 131 7.71 -2.43 1.77
CA VAL A 131 6.71 -3.04 2.63
C VAL A 131 5.89 -4.06 1.84
N ARG A 132 5.25 -4.99 2.54
CA ARG A 132 4.44 -6.05 1.95
C ARG A 132 3.11 -5.54 1.42
N GLU A 133 2.37 -4.84 2.26
CA GLU A 133 0.99 -4.39 2.00
C GLU A 133 0.70 -3.05 2.66
N ILE A 134 -0.41 -2.44 2.31
CA ILE A 134 -0.80 -1.11 2.80
C ILE A 134 -0.87 -1.03 4.33
N GLU A 135 -1.29 -2.09 5.01
CA GLU A 135 -1.36 -2.16 6.47
C GLU A 135 0.01 -1.99 7.13
N ASN A 136 1.10 -2.36 6.44
CA ASN A 136 2.47 -2.13 6.93
C ASN A 136 2.87 -0.65 6.91
N LEU A 137 2.10 0.21 6.22
CA LEU A 137 2.30 1.65 6.24
C LEU A 137 1.71 2.33 7.48
N ILE A 138 0.88 1.62 8.23
CA ILE A 138 0.28 2.16 9.46
C ILE A 138 1.38 2.40 10.50
N PRO A 139 1.51 3.63 11.05
CA PRO A 139 2.53 3.92 12.05
C PRO A 139 2.39 3.01 13.27
N ARG A 140 3.51 2.54 13.77
CA ARG A 140 3.60 1.56 14.84
C ARG A 140 2.73 1.88 16.06
N LYS A 141 2.69 3.15 16.48
CA LYS A 141 1.90 3.60 17.63
C LYS A 141 0.40 3.29 17.52
N PHE A 142 -0.16 3.26 16.30
CA PHE A 142 -1.57 2.89 16.10
C PHE A 142 -1.75 1.38 16.12
N VAL A 143 -0.79 0.64 15.56
CA VAL A 143 -0.81 -0.84 15.62
C VAL A 143 -0.70 -1.31 17.07
N GLU A 144 0.18 -0.73 17.86
CA GLU A 144 0.35 -1.03 19.28
C GLU A 144 -0.94 -0.75 20.06
N GLN A 145 -1.50 0.45 19.89
CA GLN A 145 -2.74 0.81 20.56
C GLN A 145 -3.89 -0.15 20.22
N TYR A 146 -4.00 -0.57 18.96
CA TYR A 146 -4.99 -1.56 18.55
C TYR A 146 -4.67 -2.94 19.14
N GLY A 147 -3.41 -3.34 19.11
CA GLY A 147 -2.96 -4.64 19.60
C GLY A 147 -3.15 -4.80 21.10
N ASP A 148 -2.82 -3.76 21.89
CA ASP A 148 -3.01 -3.77 23.35
C ASP A 148 -4.48 -3.96 23.71
N ASN A 149 -5.39 -3.28 23.01
CA ASN A 149 -6.83 -3.42 23.21
C ASN A 149 -7.36 -4.83 22.86
N ASN A 150 -6.66 -5.57 21.99
CA ASN A 150 -7.08 -6.88 21.50
C ASN A 150 -6.18 -8.03 21.96
N GLY A 151 -5.22 -7.79 22.85
CA GLY A 151 -4.35 -8.82 23.43
C GLY A 151 -3.25 -9.35 22.50
N TYR A 152 -2.84 -8.60 21.49
CA TYR A 152 -1.78 -8.98 20.54
C TYR A 152 -0.37 -8.65 21.06
N PHE A 153 -0.05 -9.11 22.26
CA PHE A 153 1.25 -8.85 22.88
C PHE A 153 2.40 -9.59 22.16
N GLY A 154 3.55 -8.93 22.07
CA GLY A 154 4.83 -9.56 21.66
C GLY A 154 5.15 -9.53 20.18
N ILE A 155 4.32 -8.88 19.33
CA ILE A 155 4.66 -8.63 17.91
C ILE A 155 5.38 -7.28 17.76
N PHE A 156 5.22 -6.38 18.71
CA PHE A 156 5.62 -4.97 18.60
C PHE A 156 7.12 -4.71 18.54
N ASN A 157 7.95 -5.68 18.85
CA ASN A 157 9.41 -5.56 18.70
C ASN A 157 9.92 -5.97 17.31
N LEU A 158 9.00 -6.36 16.40
CA LEU A 158 9.35 -6.79 15.07
C LEU A 158 9.39 -5.63 14.07
N ASP A 159 10.17 -5.80 13.04
CA ASP A 159 10.00 -5.03 11.81
C ASP A 159 8.76 -5.55 11.08
N PHE A 160 7.72 -4.73 11.03
CA PHE A 160 6.47 -5.07 10.36
C PHE A 160 6.53 -4.97 8.84
N SER A 161 7.61 -4.49 8.26
CA SER A 161 7.66 -4.15 6.83
C SER A 161 7.19 -5.27 5.91
N PHE A 162 7.47 -6.52 6.27
CA PHE A 162 7.10 -7.70 5.48
C PHE A 162 6.20 -8.69 6.23
N PHE A 163 5.69 -8.31 7.38
CA PHE A 163 4.74 -9.12 8.12
C PHE A 163 3.37 -9.03 7.45
N ASP A 164 2.68 -10.16 7.33
CA ASP A 164 1.29 -10.16 6.89
C ASP A 164 0.41 -9.64 8.03
N MET A 165 0.04 -8.38 7.94
CA MET A 165 -0.72 -7.72 9.01
C MET A 165 -2.14 -8.27 9.14
N LYS A 166 -2.68 -8.87 8.08
CA LYS A 166 -4.04 -9.45 8.08
C LYS A 166 -4.04 -10.84 8.66
N VAL A 167 -3.19 -11.72 8.16
CA VAL A 167 -3.21 -13.15 8.49
C VAL A 167 -2.18 -13.49 9.57
N GLY A 168 -1.02 -12.85 9.50
CA GLY A 168 0.13 -13.17 10.34
C GLY A 168 1.16 -14.06 9.66
N LEU A 169 2.14 -14.49 10.41
CA LEU A 169 3.18 -15.38 9.92
C LEU A 169 2.75 -16.84 10.02
N CYS A 170 2.53 -17.48 8.88
CA CYS A 170 2.12 -18.87 8.79
C CYS A 170 3.31 -19.80 8.53
N LEU A 171 3.22 -21.03 9.05
CA LEU A 171 4.24 -22.07 8.78
C LEU A 171 4.43 -22.34 7.29
N SER A 172 3.35 -22.25 6.48
CA SER A 172 3.39 -22.47 5.03
C SER A 172 4.32 -21.52 4.29
N GLU A 173 4.48 -20.30 4.78
CA GLU A 173 5.38 -19.31 4.20
C GLU A 173 6.85 -19.68 4.46
N LEU A 174 7.12 -20.40 5.54
CA LEU A 174 8.47 -20.80 5.95
C LEU A 174 9.00 -22.04 5.19
N TRP A 175 8.31 -22.50 4.15
CA TRP A 175 8.84 -23.55 3.28
C TRP A 175 10.16 -23.15 2.63
N HIS A 176 10.27 -21.93 2.13
CA HIS A 176 11.47 -21.40 1.50
C HIS A 176 12.51 -21.00 2.54
N GLN A 177 13.77 -21.39 2.28
CA GLN A 177 14.85 -21.24 3.25
C GLN A 177 15.20 -19.80 3.56
N GLU A 178 15.07 -18.91 2.57
CA GLU A 178 15.33 -17.48 2.71
C GLU A 178 14.31 -16.83 3.65
N ILE A 179 13.02 -17.10 3.42
CA ILE A 179 11.92 -16.61 4.26
C ILE A 179 12.07 -17.16 5.69
N PHE A 180 12.39 -18.44 5.82
CA PHE A 180 12.63 -19.06 7.12
C PHE A 180 13.78 -18.38 7.88
N ARG A 181 14.94 -18.15 7.23
CA ARG A 181 16.09 -17.48 7.86
C ARG A 181 15.72 -16.07 8.30
N TYR A 182 15.09 -15.29 7.43
CA TYR A 182 14.68 -13.93 7.74
C TYR A 182 13.81 -13.88 9.01
N TRP A 183 12.75 -14.68 9.07
CA TRP A 183 11.84 -14.67 10.21
C TRP A 183 12.44 -15.29 11.48
N ARG A 184 13.30 -16.32 11.35
CA ARG A 184 14.03 -16.87 12.50
C ARG A 184 14.95 -15.81 13.11
N ASP A 185 15.68 -15.09 12.30
CA ASP A 185 16.62 -14.06 12.77
C ASP A 185 15.88 -12.88 13.43
N MET A 186 14.67 -12.57 12.96
CA MET A 186 13.78 -11.55 13.54
C MET A 186 13.12 -11.98 14.85
N LEU A 187 12.65 -13.22 14.93
CA LEU A 187 11.87 -13.73 16.06
C LEU A 187 12.69 -14.46 17.12
N GLY A 188 13.94 -14.78 16.79
CA GLY A 188 14.79 -15.65 17.58
C GLY A 188 14.53 -17.13 17.29
N ASP A 189 15.45 -18.00 17.73
CA ASP A 189 15.33 -19.45 17.56
C ASP A 189 14.34 -20.01 18.59
N THR A 190 13.08 -20.08 18.20
CA THR A 190 12.00 -20.57 19.06
C THR A 190 11.71 -22.06 18.79
N ALA A 191 11.03 -22.74 19.73
CA ALA A 191 10.59 -24.11 19.53
C ALA A 191 9.77 -24.33 18.24
N LEU A 192 9.07 -23.28 17.78
CA LEU A 192 8.28 -23.28 16.55
C LEU A 192 9.14 -23.41 15.29
N PHE A 193 10.32 -22.78 15.27
CA PHE A 193 11.26 -22.94 14.15
C PHE A 193 11.93 -24.30 14.15
N GLN A 194 12.15 -24.90 15.33
CA GLN A 194 12.64 -26.27 15.45
C GLN A 194 11.60 -27.26 14.92
N GLU A 195 10.32 -27.10 15.30
CA GLU A 195 9.23 -27.91 14.75
C GLU A 195 9.14 -27.79 13.22
N ARG A 196 9.24 -26.59 12.69
CA ARG A 196 9.26 -26.38 11.22
C ARG A 196 10.39 -27.17 10.55
N ASN A 197 11.60 -27.14 11.11
CA ASN A 197 12.75 -27.87 10.55
C ASN A 197 12.48 -29.37 10.51
N THR A 198 11.93 -29.92 11.59
CA THR A 198 11.55 -31.34 11.67
C THR A 198 10.51 -31.67 10.58
N LEU A 199 9.46 -30.91 10.47
CA LEU A 199 8.42 -31.12 9.45
C LEU A 199 8.97 -30.97 8.03
N ARG A 200 9.86 -29.99 7.80
CA ARG A 200 10.46 -29.77 6.49
C ARG A 200 11.32 -30.94 6.04
N GLN A 201 12.04 -31.58 6.97
CA GLN A 201 12.86 -32.77 6.67
C GLN A 201 12.00 -33.98 6.30
N GLN A 202 10.77 -34.06 6.81
CA GLN A 202 9.85 -35.16 6.53
C GLN A 202 9.10 -34.99 5.19
N CYS A 203 9.16 -33.82 4.58
CA CYS A 203 8.43 -33.49 3.36
C CYS A 203 9.37 -33.32 2.17
N GLN A 204 9.07 -33.99 1.05
CA GLN A 204 9.83 -33.85 -0.19
C GLN A 204 9.39 -32.61 -1.01
N THR A 205 8.10 -32.25 -0.94
CA THR A 205 7.52 -31.14 -1.70
C THR A 205 6.82 -30.13 -0.79
N LYS A 206 6.66 -28.90 -1.31
CA LYS A 206 5.85 -27.89 -0.63
C LYS A 206 4.41 -28.39 -0.40
N LYS A 207 3.83 -29.12 -1.36
CA LYS A 207 2.48 -29.67 -1.27
C LYS A 207 2.33 -30.65 -0.10
N ASP A 208 3.37 -31.46 0.17
CA ASP A 208 3.36 -32.38 1.30
C ASP A 208 3.50 -31.63 2.62
N PHE A 209 4.34 -30.62 2.65
CA PHE A 209 4.50 -29.74 3.80
C PHE A 209 3.17 -29.02 4.12
N ASP A 210 2.51 -28.44 3.12
CA ASP A 210 1.24 -27.75 3.30
C ASP A 210 0.13 -28.70 3.83
N LYS A 211 0.15 -29.99 3.46
CA LYS A 211 -0.78 -30.98 4.02
C LYS A 211 -0.53 -31.24 5.50
N VAL A 212 0.74 -31.38 5.89
CA VAL A 212 1.12 -31.70 7.28
C VAL A 212 0.83 -30.55 8.22
N ILE A 213 0.96 -29.29 7.73
CA ILE A 213 0.68 -28.11 8.55
C ILE A 213 -0.77 -27.64 8.48
N LYS A 214 -1.62 -28.28 7.66
CA LYS A 214 -3.02 -27.91 7.51
C LYS A 214 -3.75 -27.91 8.86
N GLY A 215 -4.36 -26.78 9.20
CA GLY A 215 -5.08 -26.58 10.46
C GLY A 215 -4.20 -26.17 11.65
N LYS A 216 -2.87 -25.98 11.44
CA LYS A 216 -2.04 -25.37 12.47
C LYS A 216 -2.25 -23.85 12.48
N GLU A 217 -2.35 -23.30 13.65
CA GLU A 217 -2.44 -21.86 13.89
C GLU A 217 -1.21 -21.15 13.32
N PRO A 218 -1.34 -19.86 12.88
CA PRO A 218 -0.19 -19.08 12.50
C PRO A 218 0.79 -18.93 13.67
N LEU A 219 2.09 -18.93 13.39
CA LEU A 219 3.15 -18.74 14.40
C LEU A 219 3.02 -17.42 15.14
N LYS A 220 2.63 -16.39 14.43
CA LYS A 220 2.26 -15.08 14.93
C LYS A 220 0.99 -14.66 14.23
N LYS A 221 -0.07 -14.43 14.99
CA LYS A 221 -1.37 -14.03 14.47
C LYS A 221 -1.32 -12.61 13.93
N GLY A 222 -1.95 -12.35 12.79
CA GLY A 222 -2.18 -11.02 12.25
C GLY A 222 -3.34 -10.31 12.94
N PHE A 223 -3.58 -9.08 12.55
CA PHE A 223 -4.59 -8.18 13.15
C PHE A 223 -5.98 -8.30 12.49
N GLY A 224 -6.08 -9.07 11.40
CA GLY A 224 -7.28 -9.21 10.60
C GLY A 224 -7.44 -8.13 9.53
N SER A 225 -8.41 -8.33 8.65
CA SER A 225 -8.63 -7.48 7.47
C SER A 225 -9.18 -6.08 7.77
N ASN A 226 -9.55 -5.80 9.01
CA ASN A 226 -10.19 -4.53 9.39
C ASN A 226 -9.21 -3.50 9.97
N LEU A 227 -7.91 -3.82 10.09
CA LEU A 227 -6.94 -2.93 10.73
C LEU A 227 -6.91 -1.55 10.09
N LEU A 228 -6.87 -1.49 8.76
CA LEU A 228 -6.86 -0.23 8.03
C LEU A 228 -8.11 0.61 8.31
N SER A 229 -9.29 -0.01 8.21
CA SER A 229 -10.58 0.67 8.47
C SER A 229 -10.68 1.19 9.90
N LEU A 230 -10.14 0.47 10.88
CA LEU A 230 -10.12 0.89 12.28
C LEU A 230 -9.21 2.11 12.51
N VAL A 231 -8.10 2.21 11.79
CA VAL A 231 -7.17 3.34 11.89
C VAL A 231 -7.71 4.58 11.18
N ILE A 232 -8.32 4.42 10.01
CA ILE A 232 -8.84 5.53 9.21
C ILE A 232 -10.24 5.96 9.68
N GLY A 233 -10.99 5.05 10.29
CA GLY A 233 -12.42 5.18 10.57
C GLY A 233 -13.27 4.82 9.35
N ASP A 234 -14.58 4.67 9.56
CA ASP A 234 -15.53 4.43 8.48
C ASP A 234 -15.58 5.64 7.55
N ILE A 235 -15.16 5.44 6.32
CA ILE A 235 -15.23 6.47 5.28
C ILE A 235 -16.52 6.25 4.51
N ASP A 236 -17.47 7.16 4.70
CA ASP A 236 -18.65 7.22 3.86
C ASP A 236 -18.31 7.88 2.51
N TYR A 237 -17.94 7.05 1.54
CA TYR A 237 -17.61 7.48 0.18
C TYR A 237 -18.75 8.17 -0.54
N LEU A 238 -19.99 7.88 -0.19
CA LEU A 238 -21.16 8.47 -0.85
C LEU A 238 -21.38 9.93 -0.46
N THR A 239 -20.93 10.31 0.73
CA THR A 239 -20.96 11.72 1.17
C THR A 239 -19.72 12.50 0.74
N ALA A 240 -18.63 11.84 0.36
CA ALA A 240 -17.39 12.47 -0.07
C ALA A 240 -17.50 13.30 -1.35
N LYS A 241 -18.49 13.03 -2.22
CA LYS A 241 -18.73 13.84 -3.45
C LYS A 241 -18.96 15.32 -3.19
N LYS A 242 -19.32 15.74 -1.98
CA LYS A 242 -19.65 17.15 -1.73
C LYS A 242 -18.57 17.96 -0.98
N LYS A 243 -17.77 17.37 -0.14
CA LYS A 243 -16.60 18.01 0.52
C LYS A 243 -15.79 16.89 1.16
N PHE A 244 -14.73 16.45 0.51
CA PHE A 244 -13.76 15.59 1.16
C PHE A 244 -13.06 16.40 2.28
N LYS A 245 -13.74 16.50 3.41
CA LYS A 245 -13.09 16.74 4.68
C LYS A 245 -12.91 15.35 5.26
N PRO A 246 -11.71 14.77 5.22
CA PRO A 246 -11.48 13.55 5.94
C PRO A 246 -11.91 13.84 7.38
N LYS A 247 -12.87 13.08 7.91
CA LYS A 247 -13.02 12.93 9.36
C LYS A 247 -11.84 12.08 9.81
N MET A 248 -10.66 12.60 9.52
CA MET A 248 -9.45 11.95 9.95
C MET A 248 -9.44 11.89 11.45
N ASN A 249 -9.05 10.76 11.92
CA ASN A 249 -8.45 10.70 13.23
C ASN A 249 -7.33 11.75 13.23
N HIS A 250 -7.53 12.86 13.92
CA HIS A 250 -6.64 14.03 13.99
C HIS A 250 -5.18 13.63 14.23
N ALA A 251 -4.98 12.44 14.78
CA ALA A 251 -3.70 11.82 15.05
C ALA A 251 -2.84 11.52 13.81
N LEU A 252 -3.45 11.21 12.64
CA LEU A 252 -2.66 10.95 11.43
C LEU A 252 -2.04 12.22 10.84
N TYR A 253 -2.64 13.39 11.05
CA TYR A 253 -2.05 14.68 10.66
C TYR A 253 -0.84 15.07 11.51
N CYS A 254 -0.68 14.48 12.69
CA CYS A 254 0.41 14.75 13.61
C CYS A 254 1.57 13.76 13.45
N ILE A 255 1.57 12.94 12.38
CA ILE A 255 2.67 12.02 12.10
C ILE A 255 3.91 12.81 11.72
N THR A 256 5.01 12.45 12.36
CA THR A 256 6.34 12.98 12.09
C THR A 256 7.24 11.87 11.54
N PRO A 257 8.38 12.19 10.92
CA PRO A 257 9.32 11.15 10.46
C PRO A 257 9.75 10.19 11.57
N GLN A 258 9.80 10.63 12.82
CA GLN A 258 10.19 9.81 13.97
C GLN A 258 9.14 8.73 14.32
N ASP A 259 7.90 8.92 13.91
CA ASP A 259 6.83 7.96 14.13
C ASP A 259 6.87 6.79 13.12
N LEU A 260 7.72 6.89 12.10
CA LEU A 260 7.79 5.98 10.96
C LEU A 260 9.12 5.23 10.95
N THR A 261 9.10 3.95 10.63
CA THR A 261 10.31 3.19 10.30
C THR A 261 10.96 3.72 9.03
N PRO A 262 12.25 3.46 8.77
CA PRO A 262 12.90 3.88 7.52
C PRO A 262 12.17 3.39 6.26
N ALA A 263 11.66 2.17 6.27
CA ALA A 263 10.86 1.61 5.17
C ALA A 263 9.55 2.38 4.97
N GLN A 264 8.84 2.67 6.05
CA GLN A 264 7.63 3.49 6.00
C GLN A 264 7.92 4.91 5.53
N GLN A 265 9.00 5.55 6.00
CA GLN A 265 9.35 6.91 5.56
C GLN A 265 9.54 6.98 4.05
N GLU A 266 10.24 6.01 3.47
CA GLU A 266 10.48 5.93 2.03
C GLU A 266 9.16 5.74 1.25
N GLU A 267 8.32 4.78 1.68
CA GLU A 267 7.04 4.52 1.03
C GLU A 267 6.05 5.69 1.19
N TRP A 268 5.95 6.27 2.39
CA TRP A 268 5.12 7.45 2.63
C TRP A 268 5.51 8.62 1.74
N LYS A 269 6.83 8.83 1.56
CA LYS A 269 7.34 9.86 0.65
C LYS A 269 6.96 9.56 -0.79
N ASN A 270 7.22 8.34 -1.27
CA ASN A 270 7.02 7.96 -2.66
C ASN A 270 5.54 7.99 -3.06
N ILE A 271 4.69 7.33 -2.27
CA ILE A 271 3.24 7.31 -2.51
C ILE A 271 2.66 8.71 -2.33
N GLY A 272 3.06 9.41 -1.25
CA GLY A 272 2.61 10.78 -0.99
C GLY A 272 2.96 11.74 -2.12
N GLN A 273 4.17 11.63 -2.68
CA GLN A 273 4.60 12.42 -3.84
C GLN A 273 3.75 12.14 -5.07
N LEU A 274 3.49 10.87 -5.35
CA LEU A 274 2.65 10.49 -6.51
C LEU A 274 1.23 10.98 -6.34
N MET A 275 0.62 10.73 -5.19
CA MET A 275 -0.72 11.20 -4.88
C MET A 275 -0.79 12.73 -4.98
N PHE A 276 0.16 13.45 -4.38
CA PHE A 276 0.23 14.90 -4.46
C PHE A 276 0.33 15.38 -5.91
N SER A 277 1.24 14.81 -6.69
CA SER A 277 1.51 15.25 -8.07
C SER A 277 0.35 14.99 -9.02
N TRP A 278 -0.43 13.94 -8.78
CA TRP A 278 -1.49 13.49 -9.67
C TRP A 278 -2.89 13.98 -9.27
N THR A 279 -3.08 14.37 -8.03
CA THR A 279 -4.43 14.68 -7.51
C THR A 279 -4.57 16.04 -6.84
N CYS A 280 -3.43 16.73 -6.57
CA CYS A 280 -3.46 18.03 -5.90
C CYS A 280 -3.95 19.14 -6.84
N CYS A 281 -4.92 19.90 -6.38
CA CYS A 281 -5.41 21.12 -7.02
C CYS A 281 -5.23 22.30 -6.09
N LEU A 282 -4.77 23.44 -6.62
CA LEU A 282 -4.86 24.70 -5.88
C LEU A 282 -6.33 25.09 -5.80
N LYS A 283 -6.81 25.43 -4.61
CA LYS A 283 -8.12 26.07 -4.49
C LYS A 283 -8.01 27.46 -5.10
N CYS A 284 -8.55 27.63 -6.29
CA CYS A 284 -8.77 28.98 -6.81
C CYS A 284 -9.61 29.76 -5.79
N ARG A 285 -9.06 30.83 -5.24
CA ARG A 285 -9.86 31.83 -4.54
C ARG A 285 -10.65 32.54 -5.64
N ILE A 286 -11.90 32.11 -5.82
CA ILE A 286 -12.87 32.90 -6.58
C ILE A 286 -13.37 34.00 -5.67
#